data_e5f50b3cf5ad832c0b5226babac8cb7d
#
_entry.id   e5f50b3cf5ad832c0b5226babac8cb7d
#
_cell.length_a   1.000
_cell.length_b   1.000
_cell.length_c   1.000
_cell.angle_alpha   90.00
_cell.angle_beta   90.00
_cell.angle_gamma   90.00
#
_symmetry.space_group_name_H-M   'P 1'
#
loop_
_entity.id
_entity.type
_entity.pdbx_description
1 polymer ?
#
loop_
_entity_poly.entity_id
_entity_poly.type
_entity_poly.pdbx_seq_one_letter_code
_entity_poly.pdbx_strand_id
1 'polypeptide(L)'
;MSNEKVALIILDGYGIGEPNDGNAIYMAQTPVMDSLLQRWPHMKLSASGLDVGLPDGQMGNSEVGHTNIGSGRVVFQDLPRITKAIADGTFFANPVYAAALDNAANGKALHILGLLSDGGVHSHIRHIFAMVKMAHDRGIQRVYLHCFLDGRDVAPTSGAGYVRQLRDYCAELGTGKIATLQGRFYGMDRDKRWDRIEASYNAMICGEGIQDPDPVHAMEASYAAGVTDEFVKPVVCDPNGRIQSGDSVIFMNFRPDRAREMTYALTQPDFDGFRRKIVAEHLHYVCTTRYDEKLTGLPVAFPPEELHDTLGEIVSAHGLRQLRIAETEKYAHVTFF
;
A
#
# COMPACT_ATOMS: atom_id res chain seq x y z
N MET A 1 -7.08 45.43 -17.55
CA MET A 1 -6.72 43.99 -17.48
C MET A 1 -6.79 43.47 -18.89
N SER A 2 -5.74 42.86 -19.42
CA SER A 2 -5.73 42.28 -20.75
C SER A 2 -6.81 41.19 -20.81
N ASN A 3 -7.60 41.21 -21.88
CA ASN A 3 -8.68 40.26 -22.09
C ASN A 3 -8.10 38.96 -22.75
N GLU A 4 -6.91 38.55 -22.29
CA GLU A 4 -6.21 37.40 -22.83
C GLU A 4 -6.89 36.12 -22.37
N LYS A 5 -7.16 35.25 -23.33
CA LYS A 5 -7.71 33.92 -23.09
C LYS A 5 -6.61 32.90 -23.20
N VAL A 6 -6.57 31.96 -22.27
CA VAL A 6 -5.61 30.86 -22.27
C VAL A 6 -6.39 29.56 -22.49
N ALA A 7 -5.86 28.67 -23.34
CA ALA A 7 -6.38 27.33 -23.52
C ALA A 7 -5.27 26.32 -23.18
N LEU A 8 -5.54 25.44 -22.24
CA LEU A 8 -4.74 24.24 -21.98
C LEU A 8 -5.40 23.07 -22.72
N ILE A 9 -4.71 22.49 -23.68
CA ILE A 9 -5.19 21.37 -24.49
C ILE A 9 -4.34 20.15 -24.16
N ILE A 10 -4.96 19.11 -23.61
CA ILE A 10 -4.32 17.85 -23.24
C ILE A 10 -4.67 16.81 -24.30
N LEU A 11 -3.65 16.31 -25.00
CA LEU A 11 -3.75 15.20 -25.93
C LEU A 11 -3.30 13.93 -25.21
N ASP A 12 -4.23 13.35 -24.44
CA ASP A 12 -3.95 12.19 -23.60
C ASP A 12 -3.60 10.97 -24.46
N GLY A 13 -2.49 10.31 -24.12
CA GLY A 13 -1.94 9.22 -24.92
C GLY A 13 -1.14 9.64 -26.16
N TYR A 14 -1.08 10.93 -26.50
CA TYR A 14 -0.29 11.44 -27.62
C TYR A 14 1.18 11.63 -27.20
N GLY A 15 1.87 10.50 -26.96
CA GLY A 15 3.24 10.49 -26.47
C GLY A 15 4.28 10.41 -27.58
N ILE A 16 5.55 10.55 -27.19
CA ILE A 16 6.70 10.38 -28.09
C ILE A 16 7.10 8.91 -28.03
N GLY A 17 7.07 8.25 -29.17
CA GLY A 17 7.46 6.84 -29.32
C GLY A 17 8.47 6.65 -30.44
N GLU A 18 8.93 5.40 -30.60
CA GLU A 18 9.84 5.02 -31.67
C GLU A 18 9.17 5.22 -33.06
N PRO A 19 9.93 5.70 -34.06
CA PRO A 19 9.42 5.93 -35.42
C PRO A 19 9.34 4.59 -36.18
N ASN A 20 8.26 3.85 -35.98
CA ASN A 20 8.02 2.57 -36.66
C ASN A 20 6.52 2.39 -37.00
N ASP A 21 6.20 1.33 -37.73
CA ASP A 21 4.84 1.04 -38.23
C ASP A 21 3.83 0.76 -37.10
N GLY A 22 4.28 0.45 -35.87
CA GLY A 22 3.44 0.31 -34.70
C GLY A 22 3.06 1.64 -34.00
N ASN A 23 3.67 2.75 -34.43
CA ASN A 23 3.42 4.07 -33.87
C ASN A 23 2.43 4.85 -34.76
N ALA A 24 1.16 4.86 -34.34
CA ALA A 24 0.09 5.52 -35.10
C ALA A 24 0.32 7.03 -35.32
N ILE A 25 0.97 7.72 -34.36
CA ILE A 25 1.31 9.14 -34.47
C ILE A 25 2.34 9.35 -35.57
N TYR A 26 3.38 8.49 -35.59
CA TYR A 26 4.42 8.55 -36.61
C TYR A 26 3.89 8.24 -38.02
N MET A 27 2.93 7.30 -38.13
CA MET A 27 2.33 6.91 -39.39
C MET A 27 1.27 7.90 -39.90
N ALA A 28 0.73 8.76 -39.05
CA ALA A 28 -0.30 9.73 -39.39
C ALA A 28 0.29 10.98 -40.08
N GLN A 29 -0.52 11.63 -40.90
CA GLN A 29 -0.21 12.94 -41.43
C GLN A 29 -0.63 14.01 -40.39
N THR A 30 0.33 14.64 -39.74
CA THR A 30 0.11 15.59 -38.64
C THR A 30 0.64 17.00 -38.95
N PRO A 31 0.27 17.63 -40.09
CA PRO A 31 0.93 18.85 -40.56
C PRO A 31 0.80 20.05 -39.61
N VAL A 32 -0.27 20.10 -38.81
CA VAL A 32 -0.44 21.16 -37.80
C VAL A 32 0.47 20.95 -36.65
N MET A 33 0.55 19.72 -36.06
CA MET A 33 1.47 19.40 -34.97
C MET A 33 2.91 19.55 -35.38
N ASP A 34 3.26 19.11 -36.60
CA ASP A 34 4.62 19.27 -37.15
C ASP A 34 5.01 20.74 -37.23
N SER A 35 4.09 21.57 -37.70
CA SER A 35 4.27 23.03 -37.77
C SER A 35 4.41 23.66 -36.37
N LEU A 36 3.62 23.23 -35.40
CA LEU A 36 3.72 23.74 -34.02
C LEU A 36 5.09 23.40 -33.41
N LEU A 37 5.52 22.16 -33.55
CA LEU A 37 6.82 21.69 -33.04
C LEU A 37 8.00 22.42 -33.73
N GLN A 38 7.86 22.85 -34.97
CA GLN A 38 8.92 23.61 -35.68
C GLN A 38 8.97 25.09 -35.31
N ARG A 39 7.84 25.70 -35.00
CA ARG A 39 7.73 27.17 -34.88
C ARG A 39 7.63 27.68 -33.46
N TRP A 40 7.16 26.84 -32.52
CA TRP A 40 6.91 27.28 -31.16
C TRP A 40 7.83 26.57 -30.16
N PRO A 41 8.13 27.20 -29.04
CA PRO A 41 8.89 26.55 -27.96
C PRO A 41 8.19 25.28 -27.49
N HIS A 42 8.92 24.21 -27.33
CA HIS A 42 8.45 22.95 -26.82
C HIS A 42 9.49 22.26 -25.94
N MET A 43 9.04 21.37 -25.07
CA MET A 43 9.89 20.59 -24.19
C MET A 43 9.31 19.21 -23.97
N LYS A 44 10.15 18.27 -23.58
CA LYS A 44 9.71 16.93 -23.15
C LYS A 44 9.42 16.95 -21.66
N LEU A 45 8.34 16.28 -21.25
CA LEU A 45 8.00 16.02 -19.86
C LEU A 45 8.12 14.51 -19.59
N SER A 46 8.58 14.15 -18.41
CA SER A 46 8.46 12.77 -17.93
C SER A 46 6.99 12.47 -17.61
N ALA A 47 6.54 11.29 -18.02
CA ALA A 47 5.16 10.84 -17.81
C ALA A 47 5.11 9.47 -17.11
N SER A 48 6.19 9.04 -16.44
CA SER A 48 6.30 7.73 -15.80
C SER A 48 7.16 7.79 -14.54
N GLY A 49 7.06 6.76 -13.72
CA GLY A 49 7.90 6.56 -12.55
C GLY A 49 7.77 7.67 -11.50
N LEU A 50 8.83 7.88 -10.76
CA LEU A 50 8.87 8.81 -9.62
C LEU A 50 8.60 10.27 -10.01
N ASP A 51 8.90 10.66 -11.24
CA ASP A 51 8.66 12.02 -11.74
C ASP A 51 7.18 12.39 -11.76
N VAL A 52 6.30 11.40 -11.76
CA VAL A 52 4.85 11.59 -11.72
C VAL A 52 4.19 10.96 -10.48
N GLY A 53 4.98 10.54 -9.50
CA GLY A 53 4.46 9.97 -8.25
C GLY A 53 4.12 8.48 -8.29
N LEU A 54 4.58 7.76 -9.30
CA LEU A 54 4.45 6.31 -9.47
C LEU A 54 5.73 5.58 -9.06
N PRO A 55 5.68 4.27 -8.80
CA PRO A 55 6.88 3.46 -8.65
C PRO A 55 7.82 3.59 -9.83
N ASP A 56 9.13 3.44 -9.59
CA ASP A 56 10.14 3.49 -10.63
C ASP A 56 9.84 2.45 -11.73
N GLY A 57 10.03 2.85 -13.00
CA GLY A 57 9.73 2.02 -14.17
C GLY A 57 8.24 1.83 -14.49
N GLN A 58 7.32 2.32 -13.67
CA GLN A 58 5.90 2.22 -13.96
C GLN A 58 5.45 3.31 -14.94
N MET A 59 4.76 2.90 -16.01
CA MET A 59 4.18 3.81 -17.01
C MET A 59 3.06 4.65 -16.36
N GLY A 60 3.00 5.92 -16.71
CA GLY A 60 1.94 6.84 -16.31
C GLY A 60 0.56 6.44 -16.84
N ASN A 61 -0.45 7.08 -16.29
CA ASN A 61 -1.84 6.92 -16.71
C ASN A 61 -2.59 8.27 -16.62
N SER A 62 -3.80 8.31 -17.14
CA SER A 62 -4.60 9.53 -17.19
C SER A 62 -4.91 10.11 -15.82
N GLU A 63 -5.23 9.28 -14.83
CA GLU A 63 -5.56 9.73 -13.47
C GLU A 63 -4.37 10.48 -12.85
N VAL A 64 -3.20 9.85 -12.84
CA VAL A 64 -1.99 10.45 -12.29
C VAL A 64 -1.59 11.72 -13.04
N GLY A 65 -1.65 11.71 -14.38
CA GLY A 65 -1.29 12.86 -15.20
C GLY A 65 -2.21 14.06 -14.95
N HIS A 66 -3.50 13.85 -14.94
CA HIS A 66 -4.48 14.93 -14.69
C HIS A 66 -4.43 15.44 -13.25
N THR A 67 -4.24 14.54 -12.26
CA THR A 67 -4.04 14.93 -10.87
C THR A 67 -2.81 15.84 -10.72
N ASN A 68 -1.68 15.49 -11.32
CA ASN A 68 -0.46 16.30 -11.26
C ASN A 68 -0.63 17.66 -11.96
N ILE A 69 -1.28 17.69 -13.12
CA ILE A 69 -1.59 18.94 -13.84
C ILE A 69 -2.52 19.81 -12.99
N GLY A 70 -3.59 19.22 -12.44
CA GLY A 70 -4.57 19.92 -11.64
C GLY A 70 -4.04 20.44 -10.32
N SER A 71 -3.16 19.68 -9.66
CA SER A 71 -2.55 20.06 -8.38
C SER A 71 -1.35 20.98 -8.52
N GLY A 72 -0.76 21.08 -9.74
CA GLY A 72 0.46 21.84 -9.99
C GLY A 72 1.72 21.27 -9.29
N ARG A 73 1.65 20.02 -8.84
CA ARG A 73 2.74 19.31 -8.16
C ARG A 73 2.65 17.80 -8.37
N VAL A 74 3.74 17.10 -8.10
CA VAL A 74 3.74 15.62 -8.14
C VAL A 74 2.99 15.08 -6.92
N VAL A 75 1.92 14.32 -7.17
CA VAL A 75 1.13 13.62 -6.15
C VAL A 75 1.59 12.16 -6.11
N PHE A 76 2.20 11.77 -5.01
CA PHE A 76 2.73 10.41 -4.88
C PHE A 76 1.64 9.41 -4.52
N GLN A 77 1.59 8.29 -5.26
CA GLN A 77 0.83 7.10 -4.88
C GLN A 77 1.37 6.49 -3.56
N ASP A 78 0.58 5.67 -2.87
CA ASP A 78 0.93 5.18 -1.53
C ASP A 78 2.29 4.48 -1.47
N LEU A 79 2.61 3.59 -2.41
CA LEU A 79 3.91 2.88 -2.41
C LEU A 79 5.11 3.84 -2.49
N PRO A 80 5.25 4.72 -3.49
CA PRO A 80 6.37 5.66 -3.54
C PRO A 80 6.30 6.72 -2.42
N ARG A 81 5.11 7.11 -1.95
CA ARG A 81 4.93 8.03 -0.82
C ARG A 81 5.54 7.47 0.46
N ILE A 82 5.21 6.23 0.82
CA ILE A 82 5.75 5.57 2.01
C ILE A 82 7.26 5.30 1.84
N THR A 83 7.68 4.84 0.65
CA THR A 83 9.09 4.60 0.34
C THR A 83 9.91 5.88 0.48
N LYS A 84 9.39 7.02 -0.02
CA LYS A 84 10.00 8.34 0.15
C LYS A 84 10.09 8.75 1.62
N ALA A 85 9.00 8.54 2.38
CA ALA A 85 8.99 8.85 3.81
C ALA A 85 10.02 8.02 4.61
N ILE A 86 10.29 6.78 4.21
CA ILE A 86 11.37 5.97 4.78
C ILE A 86 12.74 6.56 4.41
N ALA A 87 12.93 6.95 3.16
CA ALA A 87 14.20 7.47 2.66
C ALA A 87 14.58 8.83 3.28
N ASP A 88 13.59 9.71 3.48
CA ASP A 88 13.81 11.04 4.08
C ASP A 88 13.67 11.05 5.60
N GLY A 89 13.34 9.92 6.21
CA GLY A 89 13.25 9.75 7.68
C GLY A 89 11.91 10.14 8.29
N THR A 90 10.98 10.74 7.57
CA THR A 90 9.66 11.17 8.08
C THR A 90 8.77 10.00 8.51
N PHE A 91 8.97 8.81 7.93
CA PHE A 91 8.33 7.57 8.37
C PHE A 91 8.61 7.29 9.86
N PHE A 92 9.84 7.44 10.30
CA PHE A 92 10.27 7.18 11.69
C PHE A 92 9.81 8.26 12.68
N ALA A 93 9.37 9.41 12.17
CA ALA A 93 8.78 10.51 12.94
C ALA A 93 7.25 10.52 12.88
N ASN A 94 6.61 9.56 12.20
CA ASN A 94 5.16 9.51 12.06
C ASN A 94 4.48 9.36 13.42
N PRO A 95 3.62 10.33 13.83
CA PRO A 95 3.06 10.35 15.19
C PRO A 95 2.11 9.19 15.46
N VAL A 96 1.44 8.67 14.43
CA VAL A 96 0.49 7.55 14.56
C VAL A 96 1.24 6.25 14.85
N TYR A 97 2.33 6.00 14.12
CA TYR A 97 3.20 4.86 14.42
C TYR A 97 3.88 5.02 15.78
N ALA A 98 4.36 6.23 16.09
CA ALA A 98 4.97 6.54 17.38
C ALA A 98 4.05 6.17 18.55
N ALA A 99 2.77 6.57 18.50
CA ALA A 99 1.81 6.26 19.56
C ALA A 99 1.59 4.74 19.74
N ALA A 100 1.56 3.96 18.66
CA ALA A 100 1.46 2.51 18.74
C ALA A 100 2.70 1.88 19.39
N LEU A 101 3.89 2.38 19.04
CA LEU A 101 5.14 1.90 19.62
C LEU A 101 5.27 2.30 21.10
N ASP A 102 4.81 3.50 21.47
CA ASP A 102 4.81 3.95 22.87
C ASP A 102 3.88 3.07 23.74
N ASN A 103 2.72 2.66 23.21
CA ASN A 103 1.86 1.68 23.88
C ASN A 103 2.60 0.34 24.08
N ALA A 104 3.31 -0.15 23.06
CA ALA A 104 4.10 -1.38 23.16
C ALA A 104 5.27 -1.26 24.17
N ALA A 105 5.96 -0.10 24.21
CA ALA A 105 7.01 0.18 25.18
C ALA A 105 6.52 0.13 26.64
N ASN A 106 5.24 0.44 26.88
CA ASN A 106 4.60 0.39 28.19
C ASN A 106 4.16 -1.03 28.62
N GLY A 107 4.85 -2.06 28.13
CA GLY A 107 4.66 -3.45 28.55
C GLY A 107 3.66 -4.25 27.72
N LYS A 108 3.22 -3.72 26.58
CA LYS A 108 2.40 -4.42 25.60
C LYS A 108 3.27 -5.00 24.46
N ALA A 109 2.69 -5.82 23.60
CA ALA A 109 3.37 -6.29 22.41
C ALA A 109 3.06 -5.41 21.20
N LEU A 110 3.98 -5.38 20.25
CA LEU A 110 3.77 -4.85 18.91
C LEU A 110 3.58 -6.00 17.93
N HIS A 111 2.47 -5.97 17.21
CA HIS A 111 2.17 -6.91 16.14
C HIS A 111 2.19 -6.18 14.80
N ILE A 112 2.96 -6.69 13.87
CA ILE A 112 3.12 -6.15 12.51
C ILE A 112 2.49 -7.14 11.53
N LEU A 113 1.41 -6.76 10.88
CA LEU A 113 0.71 -7.53 9.87
C LEU A 113 1.06 -7.01 8.49
N GLY A 114 1.21 -7.87 7.49
CA GLY A 114 1.40 -7.41 6.12
C GLY A 114 1.69 -8.50 5.11
N LEU A 115 1.44 -8.21 3.84
CA LEU A 115 1.82 -9.06 2.71
C LEU A 115 3.33 -8.98 2.53
N LEU A 116 3.99 -10.13 2.65
CA LEU A 116 5.45 -10.23 2.67
C LEU A 116 5.99 -10.54 1.27
N SER A 117 6.15 -9.50 0.45
CA SER A 117 6.79 -9.58 -0.86
C SER A 117 7.34 -8.21 -1.29
N ASP A 118 8.05 -8.16 -2.40
CA ASP A 118 8.48 -6.93 -3.07
C ASP A 118 7.59 -6.54 -4.27
N GLY A 119 6.46 -7.23 -4.45
CA GLY A 119 5.53 -6.98 -5.56
C GLY A 119 4.90 -5.57 -5.55
N GLY A 120 4.83 -4.91 -4.40
CA GLY A 120 4.46 -3.50 -4.29
C GLY A 120 3.00 -3.18 -4.64
N VAL A 121 2.11 -4.18 -4.68
CA VAL A 121 0.69 -3.97 -5.01
C VAL A 121 -0.15 -3.69 -3.76
N HIS A 122 0.09 -4.41 -2.67
CA HIS A 122 -0.66 -4.27 -1.41
C HIS A 122 0.21 -3.81 -0.25
N SER A 123 1.45 -4.22 -0.24
CA SER A 123 2.48 -3.95 0.76
C SER A 123 3.85 -4.01 0.09
N HIS A 124 4.90 -3.72 0.82
CA HIS A 124 6.27 -3.91 0.35
C HIS A 124 7.16 -4.34 1.52
N ILE A 125 7.99 -5.37 1.32
CA ILE A 125 8.87 -5.94 2.36
C ILE A 125 9.77 -4.89 3.02
N ARG A 126 10.27 -3.90 2.25
CA ARG A 126 11.10 -2.80 2.79
C ARG A 126 10.35 -1.93 3.79
N HIS A 127 9.02 -1.79 3.66
CA HIS A 127 8.20 -1.04 4.62
C HIS A 127 8.07 -1.83 5.92
N ILE A 128 7.95 -3.16 5.84
CA ILE A 128 7.94 -4.05 7.01
C ILE A 128 9.30 -3.97 7.72
N PHE A 129 10.42 -4.00 6.99
CA PHE A 129 11.76 -3.81 7.56
C PHE A 129 11.89 -2.46 8.26
N ALA A 130 11.40 -1.38 7.65
CA ALA A 130 11.42 -0.06 8.28
C ALA A 130 10.64 -0.02 9.59
N MET A 131 9.49 -0.71 9.67
CA MET A 131 8.71 -0.80 10.91
C MET A 131 9.44 -1.62 11.98
N VAL A 132 10.06 -2.74 11.62
CA VAL A 132 10.90 -3.53 12.55
C VAL A 132 12.08 -2.69 13.07
N LYS A 133 12.73 -1.93 12.16
CA LYS A 133 13.81 -1.01 12.55
C LYS A 133 13.30 0.07 13.50
N MET A 134 12.15 0.68 13.23
CA MET A 134 11.55 1.70 14.10
C MET A 134 11.25 1.13 15.49
N ALA A 135 10.79 -0.13 15.57
CA ALA A 135 10.56 -0.82 16.83
C ALA A 135 11.88 -1.09 17.57
N HIS A 136 12.93 -1.53 16.85
CA HIS A 136 14.27 -1.72 17.40
C HIS A 136 14.83 -0.41 17.99
N ASP A 137 14.82 0.68 17.21
CA ASP A 137 15.36 1.98 17.61
C ASP A 137 14.66 2.54 18.86
N ARG A 138 13.40 2.14 19.10
CA ARG A 138 12.62 2.49 20.31
C ARG A 138 12.74 1.47 21.45
N GLY A 139 13.53 0.43 21.28
CA GLY A 139 13.80 -0.58 22.31
C GLY A 139 12.61 -1.49 22.64
N ILE A 140 11.67 -1.69 21.69
CA ILE A 140 10.50 -2.54 21.89
C ILE A 140 10.95 -4.01 22.00
N GLN A 141 10.65 -4.66 23.12
CA GLN A 141 11.13 -6.02 23.41
C GLN A 141 10.26 -7.11 22.77
N ARG A 142 8.95 -6.90 22.70
CA ARG A 142 8.00 -7.88 22.17
C ARG A 142 7.45 -7.42 20.84
N VAL A 143 8.10 -7.83 19.76
CA VAL A 143 7.70 -7.52 18.37
C VAL A 143 7.42 -8.83 17.65
N TYR A 144 6.21 -8.98 17.16
CA TYR A 144 5.73 -10.16 16.46
C TYR A 144 5.23 -9.83 15.06
N LEU A 145 5.61 -10.65 14.09
CA LEU A 145 5.23 -10.46 12.69
C LEU A 145 4.22 -11.54 12.27
N HIS A 146 3.14 -11.11 11.68
CA HIS A 146 2.10 -11.95 11.10
C HIS A 146 2.13 -11.77 9.58
N CYS A 147 2.82 -12.70 8.91
CA CYS A 147 3.15 -12.56 7.50
C CYS A 147 2.06 -13.20 6.63
N PHE A 148 1.50 -12.42 5.72
CA PHE A 148 0.71 -12.95 4.61
C PHE A 148 1.62 -13.20 3.43
N LEU A 149 1.47 -14.37 2.78
CA LEU A 149 2.31 -14.79 1.67
C LEU A 149 1.61 -14.51 0.34
N ASP A 150 2.36 -14.10 -0.66
CA ASP A 150 1.83 -13.51 -1.89
C ASP A 150 1.49 -14.56 -2.96
N GLY A 151 2.42 -14.89 -3.82
CA GLY A 151 2.26 -15.86 -4.90
C GLY A 151 1.35 -15.43 -6.06
N ARG A 152 0.89 -14.16 -6.08
CA ARG A 152 0.10 -13.57 -7.17
C ARG A 152 0.77 -12.38 -7.82
N ASP A 153 1.30 -11.47 -7.00
CA ASP A 153 1.95 -10.26 -7.48
C ASP A 153 3.47 -10.53 -7.69
N VAL A 154 3.94 -11.67 -7.19
CA VAL A 154 5.28 -12.24 -7.37
C VAL A 154 5.18 -13.73 -7.70
N ALA A 155 6.32 -14.38 -7.99
CA ALA A 155 6.35 -15.80 -8.33
C ALA A 155 5.71 -16.68 -7.24
N PRO A 156 4.95 -17.73 -7.60
CA PRO A 156 4.13 -18.51 -6.67
C PRO A 156 4.87 -19.26 -5.56
N THR A 157 6.18 -19.40 -5.66
CA THR A 157 7.04 -20.10 -4.69
C THR A 157 8.22 -19.24 -4.24
N SER A 158 8.08 -17.92 -4.26
CA SER A 158 9.11 -16.98 -3.81
C SER A 158 9.07 -16.68 -2.31
N GLY A 159 7.96 -17.02 -1.64
CA GLY A 159 7.67 -16.68 -0.24
C GLY A 159 8.72 -17.16 0.75
N ALA A 160 9.28 -18.37 0.57
CA ALA A 160 10.36 -18.86 1.44
C ALA A 160 11.59 -17.94 1.42
N GLY A 161 11.89 -17.32 0.28
CA GLY A 161 12.96 -16.33 0.15
C GLY A 161 12.69 -15.07 0.96
N TYR A 162 11.47 -14.54 0.91
CA TYR A 162 11.08 -13.37 1.70
C TYR A 162 11.00 -13.65 3.20
N VAL A 163 10.51 -14.84 3.58
CA VAL A 163 10.47 -15.29 4.98
C VAL A 163 11.88 -15.38 5.54
N ARG A 164 12.83 -15.95 4.79
CA ARG A 164 14.24 -16.02 5.17
C ARG A 164 14.83 -14.61 5.32
N GLN A 165 14.62 -13.72 4.37
CA GLN A 165 15.10 -12.34 4.46
C GLN A 165 14.58 -11.62 5.72
N LEU A 166 13.29 -11.76 6.04
CA LEU A 166 12.70 -11.13 7.21
C LEU A 166 13.24 -11.73 8.51
N ARG A 167 13.34 -13.08 8.60
CA ARG A 167 13.91 -13.78 9.74
C ARG A 167 15.35 -13.32 10.01
N ASP A 168 16.16 -13.29 8.96
CA ASP A 168 17.59 -12.94 9.06
C ASP A 168 17.75 -11.46 9.46
N TYR A 169 16.92 -10.56 8.90
CA TYR A 169 16.88 -9.15 9.29
C TYR A 169 16.48 -8.95 10.76
N CYS A 170 15.47 -9.67 11.24
CA CYS A 170 15.07 -9.63 12.66
C CYS A 170 16.20 -10.17 13.57
N ALA A 171 16.89 -11.22 13.15
CA ALA A 171 18.01 -11.79 13.89
C ALA A 171 19.21 -10.83 13.95
N GLU A 172 19.54 -10.15 12.86
CA GLU A 172 20.60 -9.14 12.80
C GLU A 172 20.31 -7.96 13.74
N LEU A 173 19.08 -7.46 13.75
CA LEU A 173 18.65 -6.39 14.66
C LEU A 173 18.45 -6.85 16.11
N GLY A 174 18.33 -8.16 16.36
CA GLY A 174 17.92 -8.67 17.65
C GLY A 174 16.48 -8.30 18.05
N THR A 175 15.64 -7.98 17.08
CA THR A 175 14.27 -7.48 17.31
C THR A 175 13.30 -8.09 16.29
N GLY A 176 12.15 -8.57 16.79
CA GLY A 176 11.10 -9.16 15.98
C GLY A 176 11.23 -10.68 15.83
N LYS A 177 10.05 -11.33 15.81
CA LYS A 177 9.91 -12.77 15.55
C LYS A 177 8.71 -13.00 14.65
N ILE A 178 8.85 -13.88 13.67
CA ILE A 178 7.71 -14.31 12.87
C ILE A 178 6.83 -15.20 13.77
N ALA A 179 5.63 -14.72 14.06
CA ALA A 179 4.67 -15.42 14.91
C ALA A 179 3.74 -16.31 14.10
N THR A 180 3.25 -15.84 12.96
CA THR A 180 2.41 -16.64 12.07
C THR A 180 2.75 -16.41 10.59
N LEU A 181 2.55 -17.45 9.78
CA LEU A 181 2.58 -17.41 8.32
C LEU A 181 1.25 -17.91 7.78
N GLN A 182 0.72 -17.27 6.75
CA GLN A 182 -0.45 -17.74 6.01
C GLN A 182 -0.51 -17.15 4.62
N GLY A 183 -1.00 -17.91 3.66
CA GLY A 183 -1.23 -17.38 2.32
C GLY A 183 -2.28 -16.26 2.30
N ARG A 184 -2.14 -15.34 1.36
CA ARG A 184 -3.09 -14.24 1.18
C ARG A 184 -4.52 -14.71 0.91
N PHE A 185 -4.69 -15.94 0.45
CA PHE A 185 -5.99 -16.60 0.29
C PHE A 185 -6.79 -16.63 1.59
N TYR A 186 -6.12 -16.76 2.75
CA TYR A 186 -6.73 -16.78 4.07
C TYR A 186 -6.80 -15.39 4.69
N GLY A 187 -5.68 -14.69 4.81
CA GLY A 187 -5.58 -13.45 5.56
C GLY A 187 -5.99 -12.19 4.81
N MET A 188 -6.20 -12.29 3.49
CA MET A 188 -6.46 -11.14 2.63
C MET A 188 -7.61 -11.40 1.65
N ASP A 189 -8.66 -12.08 2.11
CA ASP A 189 -9.90 -12.19 1.35
C ASP A 189 -10.55 -10.80 1.17
N ARG A 190 -11.41 -10.66 0.16
CA ARG A 190 -12.20 -9.44 -0.10
C ARG A 190 -13.61 -9.76 -0.59
N ASP A 191 -13.97 -11.05 -0.61
CA ASP A 191 -15.20 -11.56 -1.20
C ASP A 191 -16.14 -12.13 -0.11
N LYS A 192 -15.90 -11.72 1.16
CA LYS A 192 -16.65 -12.14 2.37
C LYS A 192 -16.62 -13.66 2.58
N ARG A 193 -15.50 -14.29 2.23
CA ARG A 193 -15.24 -15.68 2.55
C ARG A 193 -14.71 -15.76 3.99
N TRP A 194 -15.64 -15.58 4.91
CA TRP A 194 -15.33 -15.44 6.33
C TRP A 194 -14.66 -16.67 6.94
N ASP A 195 -14.89 -17.86 6.39
CA ASP A 195 -14.18 -19.10 6.76
C ASP A 195 -12.65 -18.99 6.57
N ARG A 196 -12.21 -18.24 5.56
CA ARG A 196 -10.78 -17.99 5.31
C ARG A 196 -10.21 -17.01 6.32
N ILE A 197 -10.91 -15.90 6.52
CA ILE A 197 -10.50 -14.86 7.49
C ILE A 197 -10.50 -15.45 8.90
N GLU A 198 -11.48 -16.28 9.27
CA GLU A 198 -11.55 -16.98 10.55
C GLU A 198 -10.31 -17.85 10.80
N ALA A 199 -9.88 -18.63 9.80
CA ALA A 199 -8.68 -19.45 9.92
C ALA A 199 -7.41 -18.62 10.22
N SER A 200 -7.25 -17.50 9.52
CA SER A 200 -6.14 -16.56 9.74
C SER A 200 -6.25 -15.84 11.10
N TYR A 201 -7.44 -15.37 11.46
CA TYR A 201 -7.73 -14.75 12.75
C TYR A 201 -7.40 -15.70 13.92
N ASN A 202 -7.86 -16.94 13.84
CA ASN A 202 -7.63 -17.94 14.88
C ASN A 202 -6.13 -18.28 15.04
N ALA A 203 -5.34 -18.24 13.97
CA ALA A 203 -3.90 -18.40 14.09
C ALA A 203 -3.26 -17.25 14.87
N MET A 204 -3.66 -16.01 14.59
CA MET A 204 -3.08 -14.82 15.23
C MET A 204 -3.57 -14.60 16.66
N ILE A 205 -4.84 -14.93 16.96
CA ILE A 205 -5.47 -14.67 18.27
C ILE A 205 -5.47 -15.90 19.17
N CYS A 206 -5.88 -17.08 18.63
CA CYS A 206 -6.04 -18.30 19.39
C CYS A 206 -4.79 -19.20 19.38
N GLY A 207 -3.85 -18.98 18.45
CA GLY A 207 -2.73 -19.86 18.21
C GLY A 207 -3.12 -21.18 17.53
N GLU A 208 -4.23 -21.18 16.80
CA GLU A 208 -4.73 -22.35 16.08
C GLU A 208 -4.16 -22.40 14.66
N GLY A 209 -3.53 -23.49 14.30
CA GLY A 209 -2.94 -23.68 12.98
C GLY A 209 -1.89 -24.80 13.00
N ILE A 210 -1.18 -24.98 11.91
CA ILE A 210 -0.04 -25.89 11.85
C ILE A 210 1.03 -25.33 12.79
N GLN A 211 1.60 -26.16 13.67
CA GLN A 211 2.64 -25.72 14.58
C GLN A 211 4.01 -26.04 13.96
N ASP A 212 4.78 -25.02 13.64
CA ASP A 212 6.14 -25.16 13.15
C ASP A 212 6.99 -23.95 13.60
N PRO A 213 7.95 -24.16 14.52
CA PRO A 213 8.77 -23.06 15.07
C PRO A 213 9.78 -22.50 14.06
N ASP A 214 10.06 -23.19 12.96
CA ASP A 214 10.91 -22.67 11.89
C ASP A 214 10.04 -22.19 10.71
N PRO A 215 9.90 -20.87 10.53
CA PRO A 215 9.07 -20.33 9.48
C PRO A 215 9.57 -20.67 8.06
N VAL A 216 10.87 -20.90 7.86
CA VAL A 216 11.42 -21.30 6.57
C VAL A 216 11.11 -22.77 6.28
N HIS A 217 11.28 -23.64 7.29
CA HIS A 217 10.89 -25.05 7.17
C HIS A 217 9.40 -25.20 6.87
N ALA A 218 8.53 -24.42 7.52
CA ALA A 218 7.10 -24.42 7.25
C ALA A 218 6.77 -24.14 5.77
N MET A 219 7.50 -23.19 5.16
CA MET A 219 7.36 -22.87 3.73
C MET A 219 7.84 -24.00 2.85
N GLU A 220 9.01 -24.57 3.14
CA GLU A 220 9.58 -25.68 2.38
C GLU A 220 8.70 -26.94 2.47
N ALA A 221 8.13 -27.22 3.62
CA ALA A 221 7.16 -28.29 3.83
C ALA A 221 5.87 -28.07 3.02
N SER A 222 5.39 -26.82 2.94
CA SER A 222 4.23 -26.46 2.11
C SER A 222 4.50 -26.72 0.65
N TYR A 223 5.66 -26.31 0.12
CA TYR A 223 6.05 -26.55 -1.26
C TYR A 223 6.22 -28.03 -1.56
N ALA A 224 6.80 -28.82 -0.64
CA ALA A 224 6.92 -30.27 -0.78
C ALA A 224 5.54 -30.96 -0.85
N ALA A 225 4.52 -30.36 -0.22
CA ALA A 225 3.12 -30.81 -0.32
C ALA A 225 2.38 -30.26 -1.56
N GLY A 226 3.06 -29.55 -2.46
CA GLY A 226 2.47 -28.97 -3.68
C GLY A 226 1.64 -27.71 -3.43
N VAL A 227 1.75 -27.08 -2.26
CA VAL A 227 1.01 -25.85 -1.90
C VAL A 227 1.91 -24.63 -2.07
N THR A 228 1.49 -23.72 -2.93
CA THR A 228 2.20 -22.46 -3.22
C THR A 228 1.86 -21.37 -2.21
N ASP A 229 2.60 -20.25 -2.24
CA ASP A 229 2.53 -19.14 -1.30
C ASP A 229 1.10 -18.67 -1.01
N GLU A 230 0.32 -18.43 -2.06
CA GLU A 230 -1.07 -17.93 -1.93
C GLU A 230 -1.93 -18.81 -1.03
N PHE A 231 -1.72 -20.12 -1.05
CA PHE A 231 -2.59 -21.12 -0.42
C PHE A 231 -2.01 -21.77 0.84
N VAL A 232 -0.87 -21.29 1.34
CA VAL A 232 -0.28 -21.78 2.58
C VAL A 232 -1.30 -21.65 3.70
N LYS A 233 -1.65 -22.78 4.32
CA LYS A 233 -2.55 -22.79 5.48
C LYS A 233 -1.90 -22.04 6.66
N PRO A 234 -2.71 -21.46 7.57
CA PRO A 234 -2.16 -20.77 8.73
C PRO A 234 -1.19 -21.64 9.54
N VAL A 235 0.02 -21.14 9.73
CA VAL A 235 1.10 -21.73 10.54
C VAL A 235 1.39 -20.82 11.72
N VAL A 236 1.52 -21.40 12.91
CA VAL A 236 1.94 -20.73 14.14
C VAL A 236 3.41 -21.07 14.37
N CYS A 237 4.29 -20.06 14.25
CA CYS A 237 5.73 -20.22 14.43
C CYS A 237 6.18 -19.83 15.83
N ASP A 238 5.53 -18.87 16.49
CA ASP A 238 5.76 -18.55 17.90
C ASP A 238 4.42 -18.44 18.66
N PRO A 239 4.11 -19.39 19.55
CA PRO A 239 2.86 -19.36 20.32
C PRO A 239 2.78 -18.18 21.32
N ASN A 240 3.90 -17.53 21.64
CA ASN A 240 3.92 -16.34 22.49
C ASN A 240 3.53 -15.07 21.70
N GLY A 241 3.54 -15.15 20.37
CA GLY A 241 3.18 -14.04 19.48
C GLY A 241 1.68 -13.89 19.20
N ARG A 242 0.80 -14.43 20.05
CA ARG A 242 -0.64 -14.22 19.94
C ARG A 242 -1.00 -12.80 20.30
N ILE A 243 -1.87 -12.19 19.50
CA ILE A 243 -2.40 -10.85 19.76
C ILE A 243 -3.30 -10.92 21.00
N GLN A 244 -3.05 -10.08 21.98
CA GLN A 244 -3.78 -10.01 23.25
C GLN A 244 -4.41 -8.63 23.45
N SER A 245 -5.37 -8.55 24.36
CA SER A 245 -6.05 -7.29 24.68
C SER A 245 -5.06 -6.22 25.12
N GLY A 246 -5.21 -5.05 24.52
CA GLY A 246 -4.37 -3.88 24.76
C GLY A 246 -3.05 -3.85 24.00
N ASP A 247 -2.73 -4.86 23.19
CA ASP A 247 -1.54 -4.84 22.33
C ASP A 247 -1.66 -3.84 21.18
N SER A 248 -0.53 -3.46 20.62
CA SER A 248 -0.46 -2.64 19.41
C SER A 248 -0.43 -3.50 18.18
N VAL A 249 -1.24 -3.16 17.20
CA VAL A 249 -1.30 -3.84 15.90
C VAL A 249 -1.11 -2.80 14.80
N ILE A 250 -0.13 -3.01 13.92
CA ILE A 250 0.10 -2.17 12.75
C ILE A 250 -0.07 -3.03 11.50
N PHE A 251 -1.04 -2.67 10.65
CA PHE A 251 -1.23 -3.38 9.38
C PHE A 251 -0.52 -2.60 8.27
N MET A 252 0.57 -3.17 7.75
CA MET A 252 1.49 -2.52 6.81
C MET A 252 0.99 -2.48 5.36
N ASN A 253 -0.13 -3.10 5.06
CA ASN A 253 -0.73 -2.99 3.73
C ASN A 253 -1.20 -1.55 3.50
N PHE A 254 -0.84 -0.98 2.35
CA PHE A 254 -1.30 0.35 1.94
C PHE A 254 -2.50 0.30 0.98
N ARG A 255 -2.74 -0.81 0.27
CA ARG A 255 -3.93 -0.98 -0.56
C ARG A 255 -5.09 -1.51 0.28
N PRO A 256 -6.27 -0.82 0.27
CA PRO A 256 -7.36 -1.06 1.23
C PRO A 256 -8.14 -2.35 1.01
N ASP A 257 -8.38 -2.74 -0.25
CA ASP A 257 -9.40 -3.72 -0.63
C ASP A 257 -9.29 -5.07 0.08
N ARG A 258 -8.07 -5.54 0.36
CA ARG A 258 -7.80 -6.82 1.01
C ARG A 258 -7.34 -6.71 2.48
N ALA A 259 -7.30 -5.48 3.01
CA ALA A 259 -7.03 -5.26 4.43
C ALA A 259 -8.31 -5.11 5.26
N ARG A 260 -9.43 -4.78 4.60
CA ARG A 260 -10.71 -4.46 5.27
C ARG A 260 -11.22 -5.57 6.16
N GLU A 261 -11.40 -6.77 5.62
CA GLU A 261 -12.06 -7.88 6.31
C GLU A 261 -11.33 -8.28 7.59
N MET A 262 -10.01 -8.41 7.54
CA MET A 262 -9.20 -8.69 8.72
C MET A 262 -9.26 -7.53 9.73
N THR A 263 -9.26 -6.29 9.26
CA THR A 263 -9.41 -5.12 10.13
C THR A 263 -10.77 -5.12 10.84
N TYR A 264 -11.86 -5.40 10.12
CA TYR A 264 -13.18 -5.56 10.72
C TYR A 264 -13.18 -6.66 11.78
N ALA A 265 -12.63 -7.82 11.47
CA ALA A 265 -12.58 -8.96 12.39
C ALA A 265 -11.79 -8.66 13.67
N LEU A 266 -10.72 -7.87 13.58
CA LEU A 266 -9.87 -7.53 14.72
C LEU A 266 -10.40 -6.33 15.54
N THR A 267 -11.15 -5.41 14.95
CA THR A 267 -11.42 -4.11 15.59
C THR A 267 -12.88 -3.82 15.88
N GLN A 268 -13.83 -4.43 15.12
CA GLN A 268 -15.22 -4.05 15.28
C GLN A 268 -15.92 -4.89 16.37
N PRO A 269 -16.56 -4.26 17.38
CA PRO A 269 -17.27 -4.99 18.44
C PRO A 269 -18.46 -5.79 17.90
N ASP A 270 -19.17 -5.23 16.93
CA ASP A 270 -20.38 -5.79 16.29
C ASP A 270 -20.10 -6.65 15.06
N PHE A 271 -18.83 -7.08 14.90
CA PHE A 271 -18.46 -7.97 13.79
C PHE A 271 -19.21 -9.31 13.84
N ASP A 272 -19.88 -9.65 12.76
CA ASP A 272 -20.77 -10.82 12.61
C ASP A 272 -20.36 -11.82 11.53
N GLY A 273 -19.20 -11.61 10.87
CA GLY A 273 -18.72 -12.47 9.78
C GLY A 273 -18.46 -13.92 10.21
N PHE A 274 -17.99 -14.12 11.44
CA PHE A 274 -17.86 -15.44 12.10
C PHE A 274 -17.87 -15.29 13.62
N ARG A 275 -18.09 -16.40 14.33
CA ARG A 275 -18.05 -16.39 15.79
C ARG A 275 -16.59 -16.40 16.30
N ARG A 276 -16.11 -15.26 16.76
CA ARG A 276 -14.78 -15.16 17.39
C ARG A 276 -14.73 -15.95 18.69
N LYS A 277 -13.80 -16.91 18.81
CA LYS A 277 -13.57 -17.72 20.03
C LYS A 277 -12.97 -16.87 21.16
N ILE A 278 -12.06 -16.00 20.82
CA ILE A 278 -11.41 -15.02 21.68
C ILE A 278 -11.47 -13.68 20.97
N VAL A 279 -11.76 -12.61 21.69
CA VAL A 279 -11.71 -11.23 21.19
C VAL A 279 -10.59 -10.53 21.92
N ALA A 280 -9.63 -9.99 21.19
CA ALA A 280 -8.60 -9.10 21.74
C ALA A 280 -9.18 -7.68 21.80
N GLU A 281 -9.54 -7.24 22.99
CA GLU A 281 -10.17 -5.93 23.22
C GLU A 281 -9.12 -4.82 23.38
N HIS A 282 -9.55 -3.58 23.13
CA HIS A 282 -8.73 -2.38 23.34
C HIS A 282 -7.38 -2.40 22.60
N LEU A 283 -7.36 -2.97 21.40
CA LEU A 283 -6.16 -2.94 20.56
C LEU A 283 -5.81 -1.49 20.16
N HIS A 284 -4.55 -1.13 20.27
CA HIS A 284 -4.03 0.06 19.61
C HIS A 284 -3.78 -0.27 18.13
N TYR A 285 -4.87 -0.29 17.34
CA TYR A 285 -4.83 -0.74 15.96
C TYR A 285 -4.55 0.44 15.02
N VAL A 286 -3.54 0.30 14.17
CA VAL A 286 -3.13 1.32 13.20
C VAL A 286 -3.28 0.77 11.78
N CYS A 287 -4.01 1.51 10.96
CA CYS A 287 -4.07 1.32 9.53
C CYS A 287 -2.95 2.12 8.85
N THR A 288 -2.19 1.51 7.96
CA THR A 288 -1.17 2.26 7.20
C THR A 288 -1.82 3.31 6.32
N THR A 289 -2.89 2.96 5.60
CA THR A 289 -3.74 3.90 4.86
C THR A 289 -5.19 3.77 5.33
N ARG A 290 -6.09 4.61 4.85
CA ARG A 290 -7.51 4.49 5.16
C ARG A 290 -8.11 3.29 4.41
N TYR A 291 -8.53 2.25 5.14
CA TYR A 291 -9.08 1.04 4.54
C TYR A 291 -10.57 1.12 4.23
N ASP A 292 -11.35 1.80 5.06
CA ASP A 292 -12.78 2.02 4.85
C ASP A 292 -13.22 3.25 5.64
N GLU A 293 -14.14 4.03 5.09
CA GLU A 293 -14.73 5.19 5.77
C GLU A 293 -15.58 4.79 6.98
N LYS A 294 -16.12 3.56 6.97
CA LYS A 294 -16.89 3.00 8.08
C LYS A 294 -16.03 2.59 9.27
N LEU A 295 -14.73 2.40 9.08
CA LEU A 295 -13.78 2.10 10.16
C LEU A 295 -13.39 3.41 10.89
N THR A 296 -14.39 4.04 11.52
CA THR A 296 -14.20 5.30 12.24
C THR A 296 -13.41 5.08 13.53
N GLY A 297 -12.58 6.06 13.89
CA GLY A 297 -11.81 6.04 15.13
C GLY A 297 -10.51 5.21 15.08
N LEU A 298 -10.21 4.53 13.97
CA LEU A 298 -8.91 3.87 13.81
C LEU A 298 -7.86 4.89 13.32
N PRO A 299 -6.70 4.98 13.99
CA PRO A 299 -5.59 5.80 13.53
C PRO A 299 -5.09 5.35 12.15
N VAL A 300 -4.81 6.34 11.28
CA VAL A 300 -4.29 6.14 9.93
C VAL A 300 -2.95 6.85 9.80
N ALA A 301 -1.89 6.10 9.49
CA ALA A 301 -0.52 6.63 9.44
C ALA A 301 -0.28 7.50 8.20
N PHE A 302 -0.83 7.11 7.06
CA PHE A 302 -0.79 7.84 5.79
C PHE A 302 -2.23 8.06 5.29
N PRO A 303 -2.95 9.05 5.83
CA PRO A 303 -4.30 9.38 5.36
C PRO A 303 -4.26 9.83 3.89
N PRO A 304 -5.39 9.76 3.16
CA PRO A 304 -5.50 10.39 1.85
C PRO A 304 -5.02 11.84 1.90
N GLU A 305 -4.28 12.24 0.91
CA GLU A 305 -3.81 13.63 0.80
C GLU A 305 -4.94 14.50 0.27
N GLU A 306 -5.30 15.53 1.01
CA GLU A 306 -6.21 16.57 0.54
C GLU A 306 -5.43 17.54 -0.35
N LEU A 307 -5.84 17.66 -1.59
CA LEU A 307 -5.22 18.56 -2.56
C LEU A 307 -5.84 19.96 -2.41
N HIS A 308 -5.03 20.90 -1.98
CA HIS A 308 -5.36 22.33 -1.89
C HIS A 308 -4.59 23.14 -2.92
N ASP A 309 -5.04 24.35 -3.20
CA ASP A 309 -4.43 25.26 -4.16
C ASP A 309 -4.33 24.64 -5.56
N THR A 310 -5.36 23.91 -5.94
CA THR A 310 -5.47 23.34 -7.27
C THR A 310 -5.65 24.43 -8.33
N LEU A 311 -5.32 24.12 -9.59
CA LEU A 311 -5.51 25.08 -10.70
C LEU A 311 -6.91 25.70 -10.70
N GLY A 312 -7.95 24.90 -10.42
CA GLY A 312 -9.33 25.37 -10.35
C GLY A 312 -9.56 26.36 -9.22
N GLU A 313 -9.04 26.09 -8.05
CA GLU A 313 -9.17 26.96 -6.86
C GLU A 313 -8.41 28.28 -7.07
N ILE A 314 -7.17 28.21 -7.57
CA ILE A 314 -6.36 29.42 -7.83
C ILE A 314 -7.02 30.33 -8.86
N VAL A 315 -7.49 29.77 -9.99
CA VAL A 315 -8.18 30.55 -11.02
C VAL A 315 -9.44 31.19 -10.47
N SER A 316 -10.22 30.46 -9.65
CA SER A 316 -11.43 30.96 -9.01
C SER A 316 -11.12 32.07 -7.98
N ALA A 317 -10.11 31.88 -7.14
CA ALA A 317 -9.68 32.86 -6.14
C ALA A 317 -9.26 34.20 -6.74
N HIS A 318 -8.73 34.18 -7.98
CA HIS A 318 -8.40 35.39 -8.73
C HIS A 318 -9.60 36.02 -9.47
N GLY A 319 -10.83 35.50 -9.28
CA GLY A 319 -12.02 36.01 -9.92
C GLY A 319 -12.10 35.75 -11.43
N LEU A 320 -11.28 34.81 -11.93
CA LEU A 320 -11.25 34.43 -13.34
C LEU A 320 -12.25 33.30 -13.61
N ARG A 321 -12.77 33.27 -14.83
CA ARG A 321 -13.69 32.21 -15.29
C ARG A 321 -12.91 31.12 -15.98
N GLN A 322 -13.28 29.86 -15.73
CA GLN A 322 -12.69 28.69 -16.37
C GLN A 322 -13.79 27.79 -16.97
N LEU A 323 -13.47 27.12 -18.02
CA LEU A 323 -14.25 26.05 -18.64
C LEU A 323 -13.39 24.80 -18.69
N ARG A 324 -13.93 23.68 -18.22
CA ARG A 324 -13.35 22.35 -18.36
C ARG A 324 -14.26 21.52 -19.23
N ILE A 325 -13.69 20.91 -20.24
CA ILE A 325 -14.44 20.12 -21.22
C ILE A 325 -13.55 18.96 -21.72
N ALA A 326 -14.13 17.80 -21.90
CA ALA A 326 -13.44 16.64 -22.44
C ALA A 326 -14.44 15.74 -23.18
N GLU A 327 -13.92 14.80 -23.95
CA GLU A 327 -14.71 13.69 -24.48
C GLU A 327 -15.12 12.72 -23.34
N THR A 328 -16.02 11.76 -23.65
CA THR A 328 -16.70 10.94 -22.64
C THR A 328 -15.74 10.15 -21.73
N GLU A 329 -14.65 9.60 -22.24
CA GLU A 329 -13.70 8.82 -21.43
C GLU A 329 -12.84 9.69 -20.51
N LYS A 330 -12.61 10.95 -20.89
CA LYS A 330 -11.79 11.91 -20.13
C LYS A 330 -12.59 12.88 -19.26
N TYR A 331 -13.92 12.81 -19.33
CA TYR A 331 -14.80 13.62 -18.50
C TYR A 331 -14.44 13.55 -17.01
N ALA A 332 -14.29 12.35 -16.47
CA ALA A 332 -13.96 12.18 -15.05
C ALA A 332 -12.59 12.79 -14.69
N HIS A 333 -11.60 12.64 -15.56
CA HIS A 333 -10.23 13.11 -15.31
C HIS A 333 -10.11 14.65 -15.27
N VAL A 334 -10.94 15.36 -16.04
CA VAL A 334 -10.93 16.85 -16.03
C VAL A 334 -11.87 17.47 -15.00
N THR A 335 -12.73 16.67 -14.36
CA THR A 335 -13.76 17.16 -13.43
C THR A 335 -13.58 16.67 -11.98
N PHE A 336 -13.10 15.44 -11.77
CA PHE A 336 -13.01 14.82 -10.45
C PHE A 336 -11.56 14.64 -9.96
N PHE A 337 -10.61 14.55 -10.87
CA PHE A 337 -9.20 14.35 -10.53
C PHE A 337 -8.37 15.63 -10.69
#